data_5457bdf5420c129271e256a2ba18eef5
#
_entry.id   5457bdf5420c129271e256a2ba18eef5
#
_cell.length_a   1.000
_cell.length_b   1.000
_cell.length_c   1.000
_cell.angle_alpha   90.00
_cell.angle_beta   90.00
_cell.angle_gamma   90.00
#
_symmetry.space_group_name_H-M   'P 1'
#
loop_
_entity.id
_entity.type
_entity.pdbx_description
1 polymer ?
#
loop_
_entity_poly.entity_id
_entity_poly.type
_entity_poly.pdbx_seq_one_letter_code
_entity_poly.pdbx_strand_id
1 'polypeptide(L)'
;MVESRPCAYTYADTCPFSNSELMTPAEARILVVDDNEDILQAARLLLKRHFASVQTLSDPAHLATLAKRGSFDVLLLDMNFTPGADSGAEGMARLAEVLEIDPGAVVVMVTAHGDVELAVEAMKKGAADFVTKPWENERLLATLMAALNLRRSRLETAELRQRNSGLAAATHTESGMIGTSPAMLKVFGAIRRTAPTEANVLILGENGTGKELAAREIHRLSARGNEVFLRVDMGALSPQLFESELFGHKRGAFTDAKTDRTGYFRAATGGTLFLDEIGNVPLALQSKLLTALERREVVPVGAEKPEPINVRLVCATNMGRDRLADENLFRPDLLYRINTVEITLPPLRERPEDIALLLDHYTTLYSQKYNLPSKRLSAALIDRLSDWSWPGNVRALRHAVERAVILSEGDMLDVVDFPLAETGKAPAPAAAVSPLDEVEKNAIIRALERHQNNVSRAAEALGLTRASLYRRMEKYGL
;
A
#
# COMPACT_ATOMS: atom_id res chain seq x y z
N MET A 1 -65.77 -12.68 -8.38
CA MET A 1 -65.04 -13.60 -7.54
C MET A 1 -63.77 -14.01 -8.26
N VAL A 2 -62.68 -13.34 -7.96
CA VAL A 2 -61.34 -13.74 -8.39
C VAL A 2 -60.46 -13.54 -7.12
N GLU A 3 -60.02 -14.67 -6.59
CA GLU A 3 -59.17 -14.74 -5.40
C GLU A 3 -57.80 -14.23 -5.67
N SER A 4 -57.36 -13.26 -4.89
CA SER A 4 -55.98 -12.75 -4.82
C SER A 4 -55.19 -13.64 -3.90
N ARG A 5 -54.15 -14.35 -4.43
CA ARG A 5 -53.13 -15.04 -3.65
C ARG A 5 -52.01 -14.07 -3.30
N PRO A 6 -51.49 -13.97 -2.07
CA PRO A 6 -50.32 -13.20 -1.77
C PRO A 6 -49.07 -13.96 -2.15
N CYS A 7 -48.18 -13.28 -2.89
CA CYS A 7 -46.85 -13.79 -3.25
C CYS A 7 -45.90 -13.54 -2.05
N ALA A 8 -45.54 -14.61 -1.33
CA ALA A 8 -44.52 -14.56 -0.31
C ALA A 8 -43.15 -14.65 -0.96
N TYR A 9 -42.43 -13.53 -1.00
CA TYR A 9 -40.99 -13.53 -1.31
C TYR A 9 -40.23 -13.94 -0.06
N THR A 10 -39.79 -15.17 -0.02
CA THR A 10 -38.73 -15.63 0.89
C THR A 10 -37.39 -15.14 0.34
N TYR A 11 -36.78 -14.18 1.01
CA TYR A 11 -35.37 -13.86 0.88
C TYR A 11 -34.58 -15.06 1.40
N ALA A 12 -34.09 -15.89 0.50
CA ALA A 12 -33.07 -16.86 0.83
C ALA A 12 -31.72 -16.16 0.71
N ASP A 13 -31.08 -16.01 1.87
CA ASP A 13 -29.70 -15.60 2.04
C ASP A 13 -28.76 -16.45 1.16
N THR A 14 -28.24 -15.87 0.10
CA THR A 14 -27.02 -16.34 -0.55
C THR A 14 -25.92 -15.28 -0.31
N CYS A 15 -25.32 -15.35 0.87
CA CYS A 15 -24.05 -14.73 1.15
C CYS A 15 -22.95 -15.58 0.47
N PRO A 16 -22.19 -15.11 -0.52
CA PRO A 16 -21.18 -15.93 -1.20
C PRO A 16 -19.82 -15.94 -0.48
N PHE A 17 -19.82 -15.74 0.86
CA PHE A 17 -18.61 -15.77 1.69
C PHE A 17 -18.79 -16.73 2.87
N SER A 18 -18.85 -18.02 2.57
CA SER A 18 -18.63 -19.04 3.60
C SER A 18 -18.26 -20.35 2.90
N ASN A 19 -16.98 -20.53 2.65
CA ASN A 19 -16.30 -21.82 2.69
C ASN A 19 -14.79 -21.59 2.74
N SER A 20 -14.28 -21.02 3.83
CA SER A 20 -13.01 -21.46 4.35
C SER A 20 -13.33 -22.82 5.01
N GLU A 21 -13.07 -23.91 4.33
CA GLU A 21 -13.06 -25.24 4.93
C GLU A 21 -12.01 -25.21 6.04
N LEU A 22 -12.52 -25.07 7.26
CA LEU A 22 -11.76 -25.11 8.48
C LEU A 22 -11.21 -26.54 8.57
N MET A 23 -9.90 -26.77 8.34
CA MET A 23 -9.24 -28.03 8.66
C MET A 23 -9.71 -28.47 10.06
N THR A 24 -10.56 -29.47 10.11
CA THR A 24 -10.95 -30.06 11.37
C THR A 24 -9.76 -30.84 11.94
N PRO A 25 -9.62 -31.04 13.25
CA PRO A 25 -8.59 -31.92 13.81
C PRO A 25 -8.54 -33.28 13.12
N ALA A 26 -9.67 -33.74 12.58
CA ALA A 26 -9.81 -34.96 11.81
C ALA A 26 -9.05 -34.97 10.47
N GLU A 27 -8.67 -33.84 9.90
CA GLU A 27 -7.99 -33.75 8.59
C GLU A 27 -6.48 -33.54 8.71
N ALA A 28 -5.97 -33.30 9.90
CA ALA A 28 -4.59 -33.01 10.17
C ALA A 28 -3.64 -34.19 9.92
N ARG A 29 -2.48 -33.89 9.39
CA ARG A 29 -1.40 -34.86 9.09
C ARG A 29 -0.29 -34.70 10.11
N ILE A 30 -0.07 -35.73 10.90
CA ILE A 30 0.98 -35.77 11.93
C ILE A 30 2.11 -36.67 11.46
N LEU A 31 3.35 -36.19 11.53
CA LEU A 31 4.55 -37.00 11.33
C LEU A 31 5.24 -37.23 12.68
N VAL A 32 5.54 -38.46 13.02
CA VAL A 32 6.27 -38.83 14.22
C VAL A 32 7.61 -39.43 13.82
N VAL A 33 8.72 -38.90 14.34
CA VAL A 33 10.08 -39.34 14.03
C VAL A 33 10.75 -39.73 15.34
N ASP A 34 11.08 -41.00 15.46
CA ASP A 34 11.69 -41.62 16.64
C ASP A 34 12.42 -42.91 16.20
N ASP A 35 13.59 -43.20 16.74
CA ASP A 35 14.32 -44.43 16.41
C ASP A 35 13.74 -45.70 17.05
N ASN A 36 12.91 -45.53 18.08
CA ASN A 36 12.27 -46.63 18.81
C ASN A 36 10.91 -46.97 18.16
N GLU A 37 10.84 -48.19 17.57
CA GLU A 37 9.63 -48.69 16.93
C GLU A 37 8.43 -48.86 17.88
N ASP A 38 8.65 -49.21 19.17
CA ASP A 38 7.58 -49.34 20.15
C ASP A 38 6.91 -48.00 20.44
N ILE A 39 7.72 -46.93 20.51
CA ILE A 39 7.25 -45.54 20.65
C ILE A 39 6.45 -45.10 19.42
N LEU A 40 6.98 -45.37 18.23
CA LEU A 40 6.28 -45.09 16.98
C LEU A 40 4.93 -45.81 16.89
N GLN A 41 4.88 -47.08 17.30
CA GLN A 41 3.64 -47.87 17.30
C GLN A 41 2.64 -47.32 18.32
N ALA A 42 3.10 -47.01 19.55
CA ALA A 42 2.24 -46.42 20.59
C ALA A 42 1.66 -45.08 20.18
N ALA A 43 2.51 -44.20 19.67
CA ALA A 43 2.09 -42.90 19.13
C ALA A 43 1.09 -43.05 17.97
N ARG A 44 1.35 -43.95 17.04
CA ARG A 44 0.45 -44.21 15.90
C ARG A 44 -0.93 -44.72 16.34
N LEU A 45 -0.99 -45.64 17.32
CA LEU A 45 -2.23 -46.20 17.81
C LEU A 45 -3.09 -45.15 18.55
N LEU A 46 -2.43 -44.30 19.34
CA LEU A 46 -3.08 -43.18 20.03
C LEU A 46 -3.61 -42.15 19.05
N LEU A 47 -2.72 -41.62 18.18
CA LEU A 47 -3.00 -40.46 17.36
C LEU A 47 -3.97 -40.78 16.20
N LYS A 48 -3.97 -41.98 15.63
CA LYS A 48 -4.94 -42.41 14.59
C LYS A 48 -6.41 -42.31 15.00
N ARG A 49 -6.71 -42.26 16.32
CA ARG A 49 -8.08 -42.07 16.82
C ARG A 49 -8.56 -40.60 16.70
N HIS A 50 -7.61 -39.67 16.57
CA HIS A 50 -7.88 -38.22 16.65
C HIS A 50 -7.51 -37.46 15.38
N PHE A 51 -6.63 -38.01 14.53
CA PHE A 51 -6.10 -37.34 13.35
C PHE A 51 -6.26 -38.23 12.10
N ALA A 52 -6.55 -37.64 10.95
CA ALA A 52 -6.80 -38.33 9.69
C ALA A 52 -5.59 -39.11 9.18
N SER A 53 -4.41 -38.54 9.30
CA SER A 53 -3.16 -39.14 8.82
C SER A 53 -2.08 -39.06 9.88
N VAL A 54 -1.55 -40.21 10.25
CA VAL A 54 -0.40 -40.33 11.14
C VAL A 54 0.66 -41.15 10.44
N GLN A 55 1.75 -40.52 10.09
CA GLN A 55 2.93 -41.16 9.50
C GLN A 55 4.01 -41.33 10.58
N THR A 56 4.73 -42.40 10.53
CA THR A 56 5.85 -42.70 11.44
C THR A 56 7.12 -42.93 10.64
N LEU A 57 8.23 -42.43 11.14
CA LEU A 57 9.54 -42.49 10.49
C LEU A 57 10.59 -42.89 11.54
N SER A 58 11.27 -44.01 11.34
CA SER A 58 12.35 -44.48 12.24
C SER A 58 13.73 -43.93 11.84
N ASP A 59 13.91 -43.58 10.57
CA ASP A 59 15.17 -43.01 10.08
C ASP A 59 15.00 -41.51 9.77
N PRO A 60 15.64 -40.62 10.54
CA PRO A 60 15.52 -39.17 10.33
C PRO A 60 16.17 -38.68 9.02
N ALA A 61 16.96 -39.52 8.30
CA ALA A 61 17.58 -39.13 7.02
C ALA A 61 16.55 -38.72 5.93
N HIS A 62 15.35 -39.27 6.00
CA HIS A 62 14.28 -38.96 5.03
C HIS A 62 13.41 -37.75 5.40
N LEU A 63 13.64 -37.15 6.57
CA LEU A 63 12.84 -36.05 7.09
C LEU A 63 12.85 -34.80 6.16
N ALA A 64 14.03 -34.43 5.67
CA ALA A 64 14.19 -33.30 4.74
C ALA A 64 13.37 -33.47 3.45
N THR A 65 13.27 -34.69 2.93
CA THR A 65 12.49 -34.98 1.73
C THR A 65 10.98 -34.82 1.99
N LEU A 66 10.53 -35.29 3.15
CA LEU A 66 9.10 -35.14 3.57
C LEU A 66 8.74 -33.69 3.86
N ALA A 67 9.65 -32.90 4.47
CA ALA A 67 9.47 -31.48 4.71
C ALA A 67 9.31 -30.71 3.38
N LYS A 68 10.17 -30.96 2.39
CA LYS A 68 10.07 -30.33 1.04
C LYS A 68 8.74 -30.63 0.33
N ARG A 69 8.15 -31.79 0.58
CA ARG A 69 6.87 -32.20 -0.03
C ARG A 69 5.66 -31.63 0.72
N GLY A 70 5.84 -30.97 1.87
CA GLY A 70 4.74 -30.51 2.72
C GLY A 70 3.82 -31.65 3.18
N SER A 71 4.40 -32.82 3.52
CA SER A 71 3.65 -34.05 3.77
C SER A 71 2.99 -34.10 5.15
N PHE A 72 3.24 -33.11 6.02
CA PHE A 72 2.71 -33.06 7.39
C PHE A 72 2.35 -31.62 7.81
N ASP A 73 1.50 -31.51 8.79
CA ASP A 73 1.08 -30.24 9.38
C ASP A 73 1.77 -29.98 10.73
N VAL A 74 2.00 -31.06 11.53
CA VAL A 74 2.80 -31.02 12.76
C VAL A 74 3.78 -32.19 12.78
N LEU A 75 5.01 -31.89 13.20
CA LEU A 75 6.08 -32.85 13.38
C LEU A 75 6.32 -33.10 14.88
N LEU A 76 6.20 -34.38 15.33
CA LEU A 76 6.79 -34.84 16.57
C LEU A 76 8.19 -35.36 16.28
N LEU A 77 9.20 -34.77 16.91
CA LEU A 77 10.59 -35.07 16.63
C LEU A 77 11.34 -35.47 17.91
N ASP A 78 11.92 -36.67 17.92
CA ASP A 78 12.77 -37.07 19.02
C ASP A 78 14.07 -36.26 19.07
N MET A 79 14.62 -36.14 20.28
CA MET A 79 15.87 -35.41 20.52
C MET A 79 17.09 -36.23 20.15
N ASN A 80 17.08 -37.55 20.31
CA ASN A 80 18.18 -38.44 20.10
C ASN A 80 17.76 -39.63 19.25
N PHE A 81 18.57 -40.03 18.26
CA PHE A 81 18.33 -41.11 17.33
C PHE A 81 19.39 -42.22 17.41
N THR A 82 20.41 -41.99 18.22
CA THR A 82 21.45 -42.98 18.46
C THR A 82 21.31 -43.57 19.87
N PRO A 83 21.22 -44.87 20.06
CA PRO A 83 21.10 -45.49 21.38
C PRO A 83 22.21 -45.05 22.34
N GLY A 84 21.82 -44.49 23.49
CA GLY A 84 22.75 -44.01 24.50
C GLY A 84 23.28 -42.56 24.26
N ALA A 85 22.78 -41.86 23.27
CA ALA A 85 23.05 -40.42 23.11
C ALA A 85 22.07 -39.61 23.95
N ASP A 86 22.55 -38.73 24.85
CA ASP A 86 21.76 -37.88 25.74
C ASP A 86 21.97 -36.40 25.42
N SER A 87 22.68 -36.03 24.36
CA SER A 87 23.08 -34.67 24.06
C SER A 87 22.00 -33.82 23.38
N GLY A 88 20.98 -34.46 22.79
CA GLY A 88 19.94 -33.78 21.99
C GLY A 88 20.43 -33.13 20.69
N ALA A 89 21.73 -33.27 20.37
CA ALA A 89 22.35 -32.58 19.21
C ALA A 89 21.74 -33.02 17.88
N GLU A 90 21.38 -34.30 17.75
CA GLU A 90 20.80 -34.87 16.53
C GLU A 90 19.40 -34.27 16.26
N GLY A 91 18.50 -34.26 17.24
CA GLY A 91 17.18 -33.66 17.13
C GLY A 91 17.25 -32.17 16.85
N MET A 92 18.17 -31.45 17.52
CA MET A 92 18.40 -30.03 17.26
C MET A 92 18.87 -29.74 15.82
N ALA A 93 19.75 -30.59 15.26
CA ALA A 93 20.18 -30.45 13.87
C ALA A 93 19.02 -30.69 12.89
N ARG A 94 18.17 -31.69 13.16
CA ARG A 94 16.97 -31.95 12.35
C ARG A 94 15.90 -30.85 12.47
N LEU A 95 15.72 -30.28 13.65
CA LEU A 95 14.85 -29.11 13.85
C LEU A 95 15.31 -27.94 12.96
N ALA A 96 16.60 -27.60 12.99
CA ALA A 96 17.16 -26.54 12.18
C ALA A 96 16.98 -26.80 10.67
N GLU A 97 17.23 -28.03 10.21
CA GLU A 97 17.04 -28.44 8.81
C GLU A 97 15.58 -28.31 8.35
N VAL A 98 14.62 -28.71 9.18
CA VAL A 98 13.19 -28.58 8.85
C VAL A 98 12.76 -27.12 8.78
N LEU A 99 13.21 -26.27 9.73
CA LEU A 99 12.86 -24.85 9.76
C LEU A 99 13.55 -24.05 8.63
N GLU A 100 14.68 -24.50 8.14
CA GLU A 100 15.31 -23.91 6.94
C GLU A 100 14.51 -24.23 5.67
N ILE A 101 13.93 -25.43 5.57
CA ILE A 101 13.12 -25.87 4.42
C ILE A 101 11.72 -25.23 4.46
N ASP A 102 11.04 -25.28 5.61
CA ASP A 102 9.74 -24.67 5.85
C ASP A 102 9.79 -23.82 7.13
N PRO A 103 10.04 -22.50 7.04
CA PRO A 103 10.01 -21.59 8.20
C PRO A 103 8.67 -21.53 8.93
N GLY A 104 7.59 -21.99 8.28
CA GLY A 104 6.27 -22.10 8.86
C GLY A 104 6.01 -23.44 9.55
N ALA A 105 6.92 -24.42 9.47
CA ALA A 105 6.76 -25.73 10.09
C ALA A 105 6.51 -25.61 11.60
N VAL A 106 5.67 -26.50 12.14
CA VAL A 106 5.41 -26.58 13.56
C VAL A 106 5.96 -27.90 14.08
N VAL A 107 7.02 -27.80 14.88
CA VAL A 107 7.75 -28.94 15.41
C VAL A 107 7.57 -29.00 16.92
N VAL A 108 7.12 -30.15 17.42
CA VAL A 108 7.03 -30.48 18.85
C VAL A 108 8.15 -31.48 19.14
N MET A 109 9.04 -31.11 20.07
CA MET A 109 10.17 -31.98 20.43
C MET A 109 9.73 -33.04 21.43
N VAL A 110 10.26 -34.24 21.32
CA VAL A 110 10.06 -35.31 22.30
C VAL A 110 11.37 -35.50 23.06
N THR A 111 11.31 -35.43 24.40
CA THR A 111 12.51 -35.50 25.27
C THR A 111 12.41 -36.61 26.30
N ALA A 112 13.53 -37.10 26.80
CA ALA A 112 13.54 -37.99 27.95
C ALA A 112 13.15 -37.26 29.24
N HIS A 113 12.78 -38.02 30.29
CA HIS A 113 12.37 -37.44 31.58
C HIS A 113 13.58 -36.76 32.25
N GLY A 114 13.52 -35.43 32.47
CA GLY A 114 14.57 -34.69 33.15
C GLY A 114 15.33 -33.66 32.30
N ASP A 115 15.20 -33.69 30.95
CA ASP A 115 15.98 -32.84 30.02
C ASP A 115 15.33 -31.47 29.77
N VAL A 116 15.01 -30.74 30.85
CA VAL A 116 14.35 -29.41 30.74
C VAL A 116 15.26 -28.38 30.04
N GLU A 117 16.58 -28.46 30.23
CA GLU A 117 17.53 -27.54 29.61
C GLU A 117 17.55 -27.73 28.09
N LEU A 118 17.55 -28.96 27.59
CA LEU A 118 17.47 -29.28 26.17
C LEU A 118 16.12 -28.82 25.55
N ALA A 119 15.02 -28.99 26.28
CA ALA A 119 13.72 -28.49 25.85
C ALA A 119 13.70 -26.96 25.69
N VAL A 120 14.27 -26.21 26.65
CA VAL A 120 14.40 -24.75 26.56
C VAL A 120 15.29 -24.34 25.40
N GLU A 121 16.37 -25.07 25.13
CA GLU A 121 17.23 -24.80 23.96
C GLU A 121 16.48 -25.03 22.65
N ALA A 122 15.70 -26.09 22.53
CA ALA A 122 14.86 -26.38 21.38
C ALA A 122 13.86 -25.26 21.12
N MET A 123 13.21 -24.74 22.17
CA MET A 123 12.28 -23.61 22.06
C MET A 123 12.98 -22.35 21.55
N LYS A 124 14.20 -22.06 22.03
CA LYS A 124 15.01 -20.93 21.52
C LYS A 124 15.41 -21.11 20.06
N LYS A 125 15.54 -22.34 19.58
CA LYS A 125 15.86 -22.66 18.17
C LYS A 125 14.62 -22.75 17.27
N GLY A 126 13.41 -22.52 17.79
CA GLY A 126 12.18 -22.39 17.02
C GLY A 126 11.21 -23.59 17.10
N ALA A 127 11.44 -24.55 18.00
CA ALA A 127 10.42 -25.55 18.32
C ALA A 127 9.17 -24.87 18.87
N ALA A 128 8.00 -25.42 18.55
CA ALA A 128 6.72 -24.86 19.00
C ALA A 128 6.37 -25.26 20.44
N ASP A 129 6.75 -26.48 20.83
CA ASP A 129 6.52 -27.03 22.17
C ASP A 129 7.38 -28.28 22.37
N PHE A 130 7.30 -28.89 23.56
CA PHE A 130 7.94 -30.19 23.86
C PHE A 130 7.07 -31.11 24.69
N VAL A 131 7.31 -32.42 24.59
CA VAL A 131 6.65 -33.47 25.36
C VAL A 131 7.69 -34.43 25.90
N THR A 132 7.55 -34.85 27.18
CA THR A 132 8.48 -35.75 27.83
C THR A 132 8.05 -37.22 27.64
N LYS A 133 9.00 -38.13 27.50
CA LYS A 133 8.80 -39.59 27.52
C LYS A 133 8.92 -40.11 28.97
N PRO A 134 8.05 -41.01 29.45
CA PRO A 134 6.75 -41.38 28.86
C PRO A 134 5.73 -40.24 28.96
N TRP A 135 4.96 -40.06 27.88
CA TRP A 135 3.94 -39.00 27.87
C TRP A 135 2.60 -39.43 28.45
N GLU A 136 1.88 -38.46 28.99
CA GLU A 136 0.46 -38.60 29.30
C GLU A 136 -0.34 -38.33 28.02
N ASN A 137 -1.28 -39.23 27.69
CA ASN A 137 -2.03 -39.16 26.43
C ASN A 137 -2.79 -37.84 26.27
N GLU A 138 -3.41 -37.36 27.36
CA GLU A 138 -4.17 -36.09 27.34
C GLU A 138 -3.25 -34.88 27.06
N ARG A 139 -2.07 -34.88 27.69
CA ARG A 139 -1.07 -33.81 27.50
C ARG A 139 -0.52 -33.81 26.07
N LEU A 140 -0.17 -34.98 25.52
CA LEU A 140 0.30 -35.09 24.13
C LEU A 140 -0.77 -34.59 23.16
N LEU A 141 -2.04 -34.97 23.34
CA LEU A 141 -3.14 -34.50 22.49
C LEU A 141 -3.36 -32.99 22.61
N ALA A 142 -3.34 -32.44 23.82
CA ALA A 142 -3.47 -30.97 24.02
C ALA A 142 -2.35 -30.20 23.35
N THR A 143 -1.09 -30.66 23.47
CA THR A 143 0.07 -30.04 22.81
C THR A 143 -0.06 -30.09 21.27
N LEU A 144 -0.46 -31.24 20.71
CA LEU A 144 -0.66 -31.36 19.26
C LEU A 144 -1.81 -30.48 18.75
N MET A 145 -2.90 -30.33 19.50
CA MET A 145 -4.00 -29.44 19.15
C MET A 145 -3.56 -27.96 19.15
N ALA A 146 -2.77 -27.55 20.14
CA ALA A 146 -2.16 -26.21 20.18
C ALA A 146 -1.20 -25.99 18.98
N ALA A 147 -0.38 -26.98 18.67
CA ALA A 147 0.54 -26.98 17.54
C ALA A 147 -0.20 -26.84 16.19
N LEU A 148 -1.32 -27.55 16.01
CA LEU A 148 -2.16 -27.46 14.80
C LEU A 148 -2.80 -26.07 14.66
N ASN A 149 -3.30 -25.49 15.74
CA ASN A 149 -3.84 -24.15 15.72
C ASN A 149 -2.77 -23.12 15.33
N LEU A 150 -1.54 -23.29 15.82
CA LEU A 150 -0.42 -22.45 15.44
C LEU A 150 -0.08 -22.61 13.94
N ARG A 151 -0.04 -23.85 13.41
CA ARG A 151 0.21 -24.12 11.98
C ARG A 151 -0.85 -23.46 11.12
N ARG A 152 -2.10 -23.60 11.48
CA ARG A 152 -3.23 -23.00 10.79
C ARG A 152 -3.12 -21.48 10.73
N SER A 153 -2.87 -20.83 11.87
CA SER A 153 -2.69 -19.38 11.93
C SER A 153 -1.54 -18.90 11.06
N ARG A 154 -0.41 -19.65 11.01
CA ARG A 154 0.72 -19.35 10.12
C ARG A 154 0.35 -19.49 8.64
N LEU A 155 -0.39 -20.54 8.27
CA LEU A 155 -0.85 -20.75 6.88
C LEU A 155 -1.85 -19.68 6.44
N GLU A 156 -2.85 -19.36 7.26
CA GLU A 156 -3.82 -18.30 6.98
C GLU A 156 -3.12 -16.94 6.79
N THR A 157 -2.14 -16.64 7.64
CA THR A 157 -1.33 -15.43 7.51
C THR A 157 -0.52 -15.41 6.21
N ALA A 158 0.10 -16.55 5.84
CA ALA A 158 0.85 -16.67 4.59
C ALA A 158 -0.05 -16.55 3.36
N GLU A 159 -1.24 -17.19 3.36
CA GLU A 159 -2.21 -17.06 2.28
C GLU A 159 -2.74 -15.63 2.12
N LEU A 160 -3.07 -14.95 3.23
CA LEU A 160 -3.49 -13.56 3.21
C LEU A 160 -2.38 -12.65 2.65
N ARG A 161 -1.11 -12.90 3.03
CA ARG A 161 0.04 -12.19 2.48
C ARG A 161 0.20 -12.47 0.98
N GLN A 162 0.04 -13.71 0.54
CA GLN A 162 0.14 -14.09 -0.86
C GLN A 162 -1.02 -13.52 -1.69
N ARG A 163 -2.24 -13.50 -1.18
CA ARG A 163 -3.39 -12.83 -1.82
C ARG A 163 -3.17 -11.34 -1.92
N ASN A 164 -2.69 -10.70 -0.85
CA ASN A 164 -2.36 -9.28 -0.86
C ASN A 164 -1.22 -8.95 -1.83
N SER A 165 -0.18 -9.78 -1.90
CA SER A 165 0.91 -9.61 -2.88
C SER A 165 0.44 -9.89 -4.31
N GLY A 166 -0.45 -10.85 -4.52
CA GLY A 166 -1.08 -11.13 -5.82
C GLY A 166 -1.98 -9.99 -6.30
N LEU A 167 -2.77 -9.39 -5.40
CA LEU A 167 -3.57 -8.18 -5.69
C LEU A 167 -2.66 -6.98 -5.95
N ALA A 168 -1.58 -6.82 -5.18
CA ALA A 168 -0.56 -5.81 -5.44
C ALA A 168 0.12 -6.05 -6.79
N ALA A 169 0.47 -7.29 -7.15
CA ALA A 169 1.06 -7.63 -8.45
C ALA A 169 0.08 -7.43 -9.62
N ALA A 170 -1.21 -7.69 -9.44
CA ALA A 170 -2.23 -7.42 -10.46
C ALA A 170 -2.45 -5.91 -10.70
N THR A 171 -2.24 -5.07 -9.68
CA THR A 171 -2.16 -3.61 -9.83
C THR A 171 -0.79 -3.14 -10.36
N HIS A 172 0.23 -4.00 -10.36
CA HIS A 172 1.58 -3.73 -10.87
C HIS A 172 1.73 -3.87 -12.40
N THR A 173 0.68 -4.16 -13.16
CA THR A 173 0.70 -4.12 -14.64
C THR A 173 0.81 -2.70 -15.19
N GLU A 174 0.74 -1.66 -14.37
CA GLU A 174 1.16 -0.33 -14.77
C GLU A 174 2.69 -0.22 -14.53
N SER A 175 3.43 -0.31 -15.61
CA SER A 175 4.88 -0.20 -15.76
C SER A 175 5.56 0.71 -14.72
N GLY A 176 6.74 0.29 -14.29
CA GLY A 176 7.61 1.07 -13.41
C GLY A 176 7.89 2.48 -13.93
N MET A 177 8.56 3.30 -13.16
CA MET A 177 8.95 4.65 -13.58
C MET A 177 9.79 4.59 -14.87
N ILE A 178 9.41 5.40 -15.86
CA ILE A 178 10.05 5.48 -17.17
C ILE A 178 10.80 6.81 -17.28
N GLY A 179 12.02 6.77 -17.77
CA GLY A 179 12.84 7.95 -18.04
C GLY A 179 14.30 7.58 -18.26
N THR A 180 14.96 8.32 -19.13
CA THR A 180 16.38 8.20 -19.47
C THR A 180 17.11 9.54 -19.34
N SER A 181 16.36 10.62 -19.10
CA SER A 181 16.94 11.95 -18.91
C SER A 181 17.91 12.01 -17.73
N PRO A 182 18.94 12.87 -17.77
CA PRO A 182 19.88 13.05 -16.67
C PRO A 182 19.18 13.40 -15.34
N ALA A 183 18.07 14.15 -15.41
CA ALA A 183 17.26 14.49 -14.26
C ALA A 183 16.61 13.24 -13.62
N MET A 184 16.02 12.35 -14.43
CA MET A 184 15.43 11.11 -13.94
C MET A 184 16.46 10.08 -13.47
N LEU A 185 17.63 10.02 -14.11
CA LEU A 185 18.73 9.16 -13.64
C LEU A 185 19.21 9.54 -12.22
N LYS A 186 19.23 10.84 -11.87
CA LYS A 186 19.52 11.30 -10.51
C LYS A 186 18.44 10.81 -9.53
N VAL A 187 17.16 10.88 -9.91
CA VAL A 187 16.03 10.36 -9.11
C VAL A 187 16.16 8.87 -8.88
N PHE A 188 16.39 8.08 -9.92
CA PHE A 188 16.59 6.63 -9.80
C PHE A 188 17.79 6.29 -8.91
N GLY A 189 18.89 7.04 -9.05
CA GLY A 189 20.05 6.89 -8.18
C GLY A 189 19.74 7.18 -6.70
N ALA A 190 18.93 8.21 -6.43
CA ALA A 190 18.47 8.54 -5.07
C ALA A 190 17.56 7.43 -4.51
N ILE A 191 16.60 6.96 -5.29
CA ILE A 191 15.69 5.86 -4.90
C ILE A 191 16.50 4.61 -4.54
N ARG A 192 17.42 4.17 -5.40
CA ARG A 192 18.24 2.97 -5.18
C ARG A 192 19.09 3.05 -3.90
N ARG A 193 19.63 4.22 -3.57
CA ARG A 193 20.41 4.40 -2.34
C ARG A 193 19.54 4.47 -1.09
N THR A 194 18.35 5.03 -1.19
CA THR A 194 17.44 5.22 -0.05
C THR A 194 16.58 4.00 0.25
N ALA A 195 16.20 3.24 -0.77
CA ALA A 195 15.30 2.10 -0.63
C ALA A 195 15.73 1.05 0.40
N PRO A 196 17.03 0.62 0.47
CA PRO A 196 17.46 -0.37 1.45
C PRO A 196 17.47 0.13 2.89
N THR A 197 17.32 1.44 3.13
CA THR A 197 17.34 2.04 4.47
C THR A 197 15.93 2.14 5.08
N GLU A 198 15.85 2.28 6.40
CA GLU A 198 14.59 2.58 7.12
C GLU A 198 14.31 4.09 7.24
N ALA A 199 15.06 4.93 6.52
CA ALA A 199 14.89 6.38 6.56
C ALA A 199 13.53 6.79 6.01
N ASN A 200 12.92 7.81 6.63
CA ASN A 200 11.74 8.47 6.10
C ASN A 200 12.10 9.23 4.83
N VAL A 201 11.21 9.22 3.84
CA VAL A 201 11.43 9.86 2.55
C VAL A 201 10.33 10.88 2.28
N LEU A 202 10.74 12.09 1.93
CA LEU A 202 9.84 13.12 1.42
C LEU A 202 10.03 13.28 -0.10
N ILE A 203 8.96 13.04 -0.86
CA ILE A 203 8.94 13.17 -2.32
C ILE A 203 8.27 14.49 -2.68
N LEU A 204 9.04 15.40 -3.29
CA LEU A 204 8.55 16.67 -3.80
C LEU A 204 8.32 16.61 -5.30
N GLY A 205 7.33 17.31 -5.80
CA GLY A 205 7.09 17.45 -7.23
C GLY A 205 5.67 17.86 -7.57
N GLU A 206 5.52 18.47 -8.73
CA GLU A 206 4.21 18.90 -9.24
C GLU A 206 3.23 17.74 -9.37
N ASN A 207 1.94 18.09 -9.49
CA ASN A 207 0.91 17.08 -9.74
C ASN A 207 1.16 16.36 -11.07
N GLY A 208 1.03 15.04 -11.05
CA GLY A 208 1.21 14.21 -12.23
C GLY A 208 2.66 13.88 -12.62
N THR A 209 3.67 14.24 -11.81
CA THR A 209 5.09 13.88 -12.06
C THR A 209 5.44 12.42 -11.82
N GLY A 210 4.59 11.68 -11.05
CA GLY A 210 4.81 10.26 -10.73
C GLY A 210 5.25 10.00 -9.30
N LYS A 211 4.92 10.87 -8.33
CA LYS A 211 5.28 10.72 -6.90
C LYS A 211 4.88 9.37 -6.32
N GLU A 212 3.68 8.88 -6.65
CA GLU A 212 3.23 7.56 -6.21
C GLU A 212 4.09 6.42 -6.77
N LEU A 213 4.47 6.49 -8.07
CA LEU A 213 5.34 5.48 -8.68
C LEU A 213 6.72 5.47 -8.00
N ALA A 214 7.26 6.64 -7.64
CA ALA A 214 8.51 6.72 -6.90
C ALA A 214 8.38 6.09 -5.50
N ALA A 215 7.29 6.34 -4.79
CA ALA A 215 7.04 5.72 -3.48
C ALA A 215 6.91 4.19 -3.58
N ARG A 216 6.22 3.68 -4.59
CA ARG A 216 6.12 2.24 -4.85
C ARG A 216 7.47 1.62 -5.18
N GLU A 217 8.30 2.31 -5.97
CA GLU A 217 9.64 1.83 -6.32
C GLU A 217 10.57 1.81 -5.11
N ILE A 218 10.50 2.82 -4.22
CA ILE A 218 11.21 2.82 -2.94
C ILE A 218 10.80 1.63 -2.07
N HIS A 219 9.50 1.34 -1.98
CA HIS A 219 8.99 0.20 -1.25
C HIS A 219 9.48 -1.12 -1.86
N ARG A 220 9.32 -1.29 -3.17
CA ARG A 220 9.71 -2.51 -3.90
C ARG A 220 11.19 -2.88 -3.73
N LEU A 221 12.07 -1.89 -3.72
CA LEU A 221 13.52 -2.06 -3.56
C LEU A 221 13.96 -2.12 -2.08
N SER A 222 13.04 -2.06 -1.12
CA SER A 222 13.34 -2.07 0.30
C SER A 222 13.35 -3.48 0.89
N ALA A 223 13.85 -3.61 2.12
CA ALA A 223 13.73 -4.85 2.90
C ALA A 223 12.26 -5.24 3.16
N ARG A 224 11.32 -4.29 3.05
CA ARG A 224 9.87 -4.48 3.22
C ARG A 224 9.12 -4.65 1.88
N GLY A 225 9.82 -4.90 0.78
CA GLY A 225 9.23 -4.96 -0.57
C GLY A 225 8.15 -6.02 -0.76
N ASN A 226 8.14 -7.06 0.09
CA ASN A 226 7.11 -8.11 0.11
C ASN A 226 6.00 -7.87 1.14
N GLU A 227 6.11 -6.80 1.94
CA GLU A 227 5.15 -6.46 2.97
C GLU A 227 4.08 -5.49 2.42
N VAL A 228 3.16 -5.07 3.28
CA VAL A 228 2.06 -4.18 2.90
C VAL A 228 2.59 -2.80 2.47
N PHE A 229 2.15 -2.32 1.31
CA PHE A 229 2.26 -0.92 0.88
C PHE A 229 0.88 -0.27 0.97
N LEU A 230 0.66 0.58 1.97
CA LEU A 230 -0.61 1.24 2.18
C LEU A 230 -0.51 2.71 1.76
N ARG A 231 -1.31 3.11 0.75
CA ARG A 231 -1.43 4.50 0.30
C ARG A 231 -2.59 5.19 0.99
N VAL A 232 -2.35 6.38 1.48
CA VAL A 232 -3.36 7.29 2.03
C VAL A 232 -3.24 8.64 1.35
N ASP A 233 -4.31 9.08 0.69
CA ASP A 233 -4.42 10.42 0.13
C ASP A 233 -4.95 11.38 1.20
N MET A 234 -4.08 12.25 1.71
CA MET A 234 -4.40 13.18 2.78
C MET A 234 -5.37 14.27 2.33
N GLY A 235 -5.44 14.56 1.03
CA GLY A 235 -6.41 15.51 0.48
C GLY A 235 -7.82 14.95 0.34
N ALA A 236 -7.96 13.62 0.31
CA ALA A 236 -9.28 12.96 0.21
C ALA A 236 -9.96 12.74 1.56
N LEU A 237 -9.21 12.86 2.67
CA LEU A 237 -9.75 12.65 4.02
C LEU A 237 -10.51 13.91 4.50
N SER A 238 -11.74 13.71 4.97
CA SER A 238 -12.45 14.81 5.63
C SER A 238 -11.80 15.16 6.97
N PRO A 239 -11.74 16.45 7.36
CA PRO A 239 -11.11 16.87 8.61
C PRO A 239 -11.66 16.17 9.86
N GLN A 240 -12.97 15.85 9.86
CA GLN A 240 -13.63 15.19 11.00
C GLN A 240 -13.25 13.73 11.14
N LEU A 241 -12.95 13.04 10.03
CA LEU A 241 -12.61 11.61 10.03
C LEU A 241 -11.11 11.37 10.02
N PHE A 242 -10.31 12.39 9.78
CA PHE A 242 -8.87 12.30 9.59
C PHE A 242 -8.18 11.52 10.72
N GLU A 243 -8.49 11.88 11.96
CA GLU A 243 -7.90 11.26 13.13
C GLU A 243 -8.32 9.79 13.28
N SER A 244 -9.59 9.53 13.09
CA SER A 244 -10.17 8.19 13.12
C SER A 244 -9.63 7.27 12.01
N GLU A 245 -9.42 7.79 10.82
CA GLU A 245 -8.84 7.04 9.70
C GLU A 245 -7.37 6.71 9.93
N LEU A 246 -6.56 7.69 10.38
CA LEU A 246 -5.13 7.48 10.57
C LEU A 246 -4.79 6.64 11.80
N PHE A 247 -5.41 6.95 12.95
CA PHE A 247 -5.05 6.36 14.23
C PHE A 247 -6.02 5.26 14.69
N GLY A 248 -7.21 5.18 14.07
CA GLY A 248 -8.27 4.27 14.46
C GLY A 248 -9.18 4.86 15.56
N HIS A 249 -10.27 4.14 15.88
CA HIS A 249 -11.15 4.51 16.96
C HIS A 249 -11.74 3.28 17.66
N LYS A 250 -12.13 3.47 18.92
CA LYS A 250 -12.90 2.51 19.69
C LYS A 250 -14.39 2.77 19.55
N ARG A 251 -15.19 1.72 19.68
CA ARG A 251 -16.64 1.82 19.73
C ARG A 251 -17.08 2.84 20.78
N GLY A 252 -17.96 3.77 20.39
CA GLY A 252 -18.45 4.83 21.27
C GLY A 252 -17.55 6.07 21.38
N ALA A 253 -16.44 6.14 20.64
CA ALA A 253 -15.54 7.29 20.66
C ALA A 253 -16.19 8.60 20.15
N PHE A 254 -17.20 8.48 19.29
CA PHE A 254 -18.07 9.57 18.79
C PHE A 254 -19.43 9.01 18.37
N THR A 255 -20.40 9.87 18.05
CA THR A 255 -21.82 9.51 17.85
C THR A 255 -22.03 8.36 16.85
N ASP A 256 -21.21 8.27 15.79
CA ASP A 256 -21.30 7.26 14.74
C ASP A 256 -20.30 6.11 14.88
N ALA A 257 -19.51 6.04 15.94
CA ALA A 257 -18.55 4.97 16.21
C ALA A 257 -19.27 3.68 16.69
N LYS A 258 -19.91 2.96 15.78
CA LYS A 258 -20.67 1.72 16.09
C LYS A 258 -19.79 0.51 16.34
N THR A 259 -18.58 0.48 15.76
CA THR A 259 -17.60 -0.63 15.85
C THR A 259 -16.20 -0.08 16.09
N ASP A 260 -15.28 -0.92 16.56
CA ASP A 260 -13.86 -0.60 16.57
C ASP A 260 -13.34 -0.50 15.13
N ARG A 261 -12.49 0.47 14.86
CA ARG A 261 -11.83 0.61 13.56
C ARG A 261 -10.31 0.69 13.72
N THR A 262 -9.61 -0.14 12.97
CA THR A 262 -8.14 -0.12 12.88
C THR A 262 -7.72 1.06 12.00
N GLY A 263 -6.83 1.94 12.52
CA GLY A 263 -6.28 3.06 11.77
C GLY A 263 -5.20 2.63 10.76
N TYR A 264 -4.92 3.49 9.79
CA TYR A 264 -3.94 3.23 8.71
C TYR A 264 -2.53 2.95 9.25
N PHE A 265 -2.08 3.62 10.30
CA PHE A 265 -0.79 3.35 10.91
C PHE A 265 -0.65 1.91 11.39
N ARG A 266 -1.67 1.40 12.05
CA ARG A 266 -1.69 0.03 12.53
C ARG A 266 -1.84 -0.97 11.39
N ALA A 267 -2.69 -0.67 10.42
CA ALA A 267 -2.89 -1.51 9.24
C ALA A 267 -1.61 -1.65 8.38
N ALA A 268 -0.72 -0.64 8.40
CA ALA A 268 0.56 -0.64 7.69
C ALA A 268 1.71 -1.25 8.52
N THR A 269 1.46 -1.76 9.73
CA THR A 269 2.51 -2.29 10.61
C THR A 269 3.26 -3.44 9.94
N GLY A 270 4.58 -3.41 9.99
CA GLY A 270 5.50 -4.32 9.27
C GLY A 270 5.84 -3.85 7.86
N GLY A 271 5.02 -2.99 7.25
CA GLY A 271 5.13 -2.53 5.87
C GLY A 271 5.54 -1.07 5.71
N THR A 272 5.04 -0.46 4.64
CA THR A 272 5.28 0.95 4.28
C THR A 272 3.96 1.71 4.23
N LEU A 273 3.89 2.84 4.92
CA LEU A 273 2.79 3.80 4.83
C LEU A 273 3.20 4.96 3.90
N PHE A 274 2.47 5.12 2.81
CA PHE A 274 2.65 6.22 1.89
C PHE A 274 1.57 7.28 2.12
N LEU A 275 1.99 8.46 2.61
CA LEU A 275 1.13 9.62 2.82
C LEU A 275 1.25 10.56 1.62
N ASP A 276 0.27 10.51 0.72
CA ASP A 276 0.20 11.38 -0.44
C ASP A 276 -0.42 12.73 -0.05
N GLU A 277 0.09 13.82 -0.61
CA GLU A 277 -0.32 15.20 -0.34
C GLU A 277 -0.26 15.59 1.16
N ILE A 278 0.87 15.25 1.82
CA ILE A 278 1.08 15.50 3.25
C ILE A 278 0.94 16.99 3.63
N GLY A 279 1.14 17.91 2.69
CA GLY A 279 0.94 19.35 2.87
C GLY A 279 -0.50 19.75 3.18
N ASN A 280 -1.48 18.87 2.93
CA ASN A 280 -2.90 19.12 3.21
C ASN A 280 -3.31 18.76 4.64
N VAL A 281 -2.40 18.24 5.46
CA VAL A 281 -2.69 17.89 6.86
C VAL A 281 -2.93 19.16 7.68
N PRO A 282 -4.08 19.31 8.36
CA PRO A 282 -4.34 20.44 9.23
C PRO A 282 -3.28 20.57 10.35
N LEU A 283 -2.87 21.80 10.71
CA LEU A 283 -1.85 22.05 11.74
C LEU A 283 -2.15 21.35 13.07
N ALA A 284 -3.41 21.31 13.50
CA ALA A 284 -3.84 20.63 14.71
C ALA A 284 -3.53 19.12 14.72
N LEU A 285 -3.52 18.49 13.55
CA LEU A 285 -3.26 17.06 13.39
C LEU A 285 -1.78 16.74 13.13
N GLN A 286 -1.01 17.71 12.67
CA GLN A 286 0.43 17.56 12.47
C GLN A 286 1.17 17.23 13.77
N SER A 287 0.74 17.79 14.92
CA SER A 287 1.30 17.47 16.24
C SER A 287 1.06 16.01 16.66
N LYS A 288 -0.14 15.47 16.37
CA LYS A 288 -0.45 14.07 16.64
C LYS A 288 0.32 13.12 15.73
N LEU A 289 0.47 13.50 14.46
CA LEU A 289 1.30 12.77 13.51
C LEU A 289 2.76 12.72 13.97
N LEU A 290 3.31 13.85 14.41
CA LEU A 290 4.66 13.93 14.97
C LEU A 290 4.82 12.97 16.16
N THR A 291 3.89 13.02 17.13
CA THR A 291 3.91 12.14 18.30
C THR A 291 3.92 10.66 17.93
N ALA A 292 3.08 10.27 16.94
CA ALA A 292 3.04 8.90 16.45
C ALA A 292 4.38 8.46 15.81
N LEU A 293 5.03 9.36 15.08
CA LEU A 293 6.32 9.08 14.43
C LEU A 293 7.51 9.05 15.40
N GLU A 294 7.47 9.86 16.47
CA GLU A 294 8.54 9.90 17.47
C GLU A 294 8.48 8.71 18.41
N ARG A 295 7.29 8.43 18.95
CA ARG A 295 7.09 7.37 19.94
C ARG A 295 6.95 5.98 19.32
N ARG A 296 6.69 5.90 18.02
CA ARG A 296 6.31 4.69 17.30
C ARG A 296 5.09 4.00 17.91
N GLU A 297 4.14 4.81 18.35
CA GLU A 297 2.89 4.38 18.96
C GLU A 297 1.76 5.27 18.50
N VAL A 298 0.56 4.70 18.41
CA VAL A 298 -0.68 5.44 18.13
C VAL A 298 -1.69 5.22 19.24
N VAL A 299 -2.47 6.25 19.54
CA VAL A 299 -3.59 6.15 20.47
C VAL A 299 -4.87 6.26 19.66
N PRO A 300 -5.66 5.17 19.50
CA PRO A 300 -6.96 5.24 18.83
C PRO A 300 -7.90 6.22 19.53
N VAL A 301 -8.75 6.91 18.77
CA VAL A 301 -9.73 7.84 19.33
C VAL A 301 -10.64 7.09 20.31
N GLY A 302 -10.77 7.59 21.53
CA GLY A 302 -11.52 6.94 22.61
C GLY A 302 -10.78 5.82 23.35
N ALA A 303 -9.51 5.57 23.04
CA ALA A 303 -8.65 4.65 23.79
C ALA A 303 -7.72 5.42 24.73
N GLU A 304 -7.37 4.81 25.89
CA GLU A 304 -6.40 5.35 26.84
C GLU A 304 -4.98 4.80 26.64
N LYS A 305 -4.88 3.59 26.06
CA LYS A 305 -3.60 2.90 25.92
C LYS A 305 -3.02 3.10 24.54
N PRO A 306 -1.73 3.48 24.45
CA PRO A 306 -1.02 3.52 23.18
C PRO A 306 -0.80 2.10 22.61
N GLU A 307 -0.85 1.99 21.30
CA GLU A 307 -0.58 0.76 20.56
C GLU A 307 0.71 0.93 19.74
N PRO A 308 1.69 0.03 19.85
CA PRO A 308 2.96 0.15 19.14
C PRO A 308 2.77 -0.04 17.63
N ILE A 309 3.55 0.71 16.83
CA ILE A 309 3.58 0.62 15.37
C ILE A 309 5.01 0.46 14.86
N ASN A 310 5.17 -0.33 13.81
CA ASN A 310 6.44 -0.48 13.11
C ASN A 310 6.22 -0.23 11.61
N VAL A 311 6.25 1.03 11.20
CA VAL A 311 5.92 1.45 9.85
C VAL A 311 7.09 2.24 9.26
N ARG A 312 7.48 1.90 8.01
CA ARG A 312 8.33 2.78 7.20
C ARG A 312 7.47 3.86 6.57
N LEU A 313 7.88 5.13 6.70
CA LEU A 313 7.11 6.25 6.19
C LEU A 313 7.71 6.79 4.89
N VAL A 314 6.85 6.96 3.89
CA VAL A 314 7.13 7.72 2.66
C VAL A 314 6.06 8.78 2.52
N CYS A 315 6.45 10.04 2.38
CA CYS A 315 5.53 11.17 2.22
C CYS A 315 5.69 11.79 0.83
N ALA A 316 4.61 12.34 0.28
CA ALA A 316 4.69 13.11 -0.95
C ALA A 316 3.84 14.39 -0.83
N THR A 317 4.28 15.45 -1.54
CA THR A 317 3.51 16.70 -1.67
C THR A 317 3.85 17.44 -2.96
N ASN A 318 2.89 18.21 -3.44
CA ASN A 318 3.08 19.20 -4.50
C ASN A 318 3.41 20.59 -3.96
N MET A 319 3.39 20.76 -2.63
CA MET A 319 3.71 22.01 -1.96
C MET A 319 5.20 22.34 -2.16
N GLY A 320 5.49 23.56 -2.63
CA GLY A 320 6.86 24.03 -2.77
C GLY A 320 7.57 24.18 -1.42
N ARG A 321 8.91 24.16 -1.45
CA ARG A 321 9.74 24.28 -0.23
C ARG A 321 9.44 25.54 0.59
N ASP A 322 9.18 26.67 -0.08
CA ASP A 322 8.87 27.94 0.60
C ASP A 322 7.59 27.84 1.43
N ARG A 323 6.58 27.13 0.92
CA ARG A 323 5.33 26.91 1.65
C ARG A 323 5.46 25.87 2.77
N LEU A 324 6.34 24.86 2.57
CA LEU A 324 6.65 23.88 3.63
C LEU A 324 7.47 24.50 4.77
N ALA A 325 8.20 25.60 4.49
CA ALA A 325 8.94 26.36 5.49
C ALA A 325 8.08 27.39 6.24
N ASP A 326 6.82 27.63 5.80
CA ASP A 326 5.89 28.53 6.49
C ASP A 326 5.27 27.82 7.68
N GLU A 327 5.64 28.24 8.89
CA GLU A 327 5.16 27.68 10.17
C GLU A 327 3.65 27.77 10.36
N ASN A 328 2.97 28.70 9.67
CA ASN A 328 1.52 28.80 9.67
C ASN A 328 0.82 27.71 8.85
N LEU A 329 1.54 27.06 7.96
CA LEU A 329 1.04 25.99 7.09
C LEU A 329 1.55 24.61 7.49
N PHE A 330 2.85 24.52 7.84
CA PHE A 330 3.47 23.26 8.17
C PHE A 330 4.47 23.39 9.32
N ARG A 331 4.37 22.50 10.30
CA ARG A 331 5.24 22.53 11.50
C ARG A 331 6.68 22.14 11.15
N PRO A 332 7.68 22.92 11.56
CA PRO A 332 9.08 22.62 11.29
C PRO A 332 9.55 21.30 11.92
N ASP A 333 9.06 20.96 13.11
CA ASP A 333 9.41 19.73 13.83
C ASP A 333 8.91 18.48 13.07
N LEU A 334 7.69 18.51 12.54
CA LEU A 334 7.18 17.44 11.69
C LEU A 334 7.97 17.34 10.37
N LEU A 335 8.29 18.48 9.75
CA LEU A 335 9.08 18.49 8.51
C LEU A 335 10.45 17.83 8.72
N TYR A 336 11.17 18.15 9.79
CA TYR A 336 12.44 17.50 10.12
C TYR A 336 12.28 15.99 10.30
N ARG A 337 11.17 15.55 10.89
CA ARG A 337 10.93 14.14 11.15
C ARG A 337 10.62 13.34 9.89
N ILE A 338 9.90 13.90 8.93
CA ILE A 338 9.52 13.21 7.67
C ILE A 338 10.56 13.40 6.56
N ASN A 339 11.40 14.43 6.62
CA ASN A 339 12.36 14.80 5.58
C ASN A 339 13.78 14.33 5.93
N THR A 340 13.95 13.04 6.28
CA THR A 340 15.29 12.47 6.46
C THR A 340 16.03 12.38 5.13
N VAL A 341 15.32 12.01 4.06
CA VAL A 341 15.80 12.02 2.68
C VAL A 341 14.77 12.70 1.80
N GLU A 342 15.20 13.68 1.03
CA GLU A 342 14.36 14.37 0.06
C GLU A 342 14.65 13.90 -1.36
N ILE A 343 13.59 13.60 -2.11
CA ILE A 343 13.65 13.24 -3.53
C ILE A 343 12.71 14.18 -4.29
N THR A 344 13.26 15.02 -5.16
CA THR A 344 12.48 15.94 -5.98
C THR A 344 12.30 15.34 -7.38
N LEU A 345 11.04 15.15 -7.79
CA LEU A 345 10.70 14.71 -9.14
C LEU A 345 10.64 15.92 -10.09
N PRO A 346 11.42 15.91 -11.18
CA PRO A 346 11.38 17.00 -12.14
C PRO A 346 10.04 17.05 -12.87
N PRO A 347 9.50 18.24 -13.14
CA PRO A 347 8.35 18.38 -14.03
C PRO A 347 8.70 17.95 -15.45
N LEU A 348 7.70 17.55 -16.25
CA LEU A 348 7.94 16.97 -17.58
C LEU A 348 8.66 17.93 -18.54
N ARG A 349 8.44 19.24 -18.43
CA ARG A 349 9.14 20.29 -19.20
C ARG A 349 10.65 20.35 -18.94
N GLU A 350 11.14 19.80 -17.82
CA GLU A 350 12.58 19.75 -17.49
C GLU A 350 13.23 18.41 -17.90
N ARG A 351 12.48 17.54 -18.58
CA ARG A 351 12.93 16.25 -19.11
C ARG A 351 12.31 15.93 -20.47
N PRO A 352 12.50 16.82 -21.47
CA PRO A 352 11.89 16.65 -22.78
C PRO A 352 12.34 15.34 -23.48
N GLU A 353 13.55 14.86 -23.18
CA GLU A 353 14.09 13.60 -23.71
C GLU A 353 13.25 12.37 -23.34
N ASP A 354 12.51 12.44 -22.22
CA ASP A 354 11.67 11.34 -21.77
C ASP A 354 10.30 11.33 -22.48
N ILE A 355 9.91 12.41 -23.15
CA ILE A 355 8.57 12.56 -23.73
C ILE A 355 8.35 11.54 -24.85
N ALA A 356 9.32 11.37 -25.76
CA ALA A 356 9.22 10.39 -26.85
C ALA A 356 9.05 8.96 -26.30
N LEU A 357 9.81 8.60 -25.26
CA LEU A 357 9.75 7.30 -24.60
C LEU A 357 8.40 7.08 -23.92
N LEU A 358 7.87 8.10 -23.25
CA LEU A 358 6.57 8.05 -22.59
C LEU A 358 5.42 7.95 -23.61
N LEU A 359 5.51 8.68 -24.72
CA LEU A 359 4.55 8.60 -25.82
C LEU A 359 4.46 7.20 -26.41
N ASP A 360 5.60 6.60 -26.75
CA ASP A 360 5.67 5.24 -27.29
C ASP A 360 5.08 4.22 -26.31
N HIS A 361 5.49 4.32 -25.05
CA HIS A 361 4.99 3.45 -23.98
C HIS A 361 3.46 3.52 -23.83
N TYR A 362 2.90 4.74 -23.70
CA TYR A 362 1.45 4.89 -23.49
C TYR A 362 0.65 4.57 -24.75
N THR A 363 1.18 4.84 -25.93
CA THR A 363 0.54 4.46 -27.19
C THR A 363 0.41 2.94 -27.28
N THR A 364 1.48 2.21 -26.98
CA THR A 364 1.48 0.74 -26.94
C THR A 364 0.52 0.23 -25.87
N LEU A 365 0.58 0.77 -24.65
CA LEU A 365 -0.27 0.39 -23.52
C LEU A 365 -1.77 0.53 -23.86
N TYR A 366 -2.16 1.68 -24.42
CA TYR A 366 -3.57 1.94 -24.71
C TYR A 366 -4.06 1.19 -25.96
N SER A 367 -3.22 0.99 -26.98
CA SER A 367 -3.56 0.14 -28.11
C SER A 367 -3.89 -1.28 -27.62
N GLN A 368 -3.07 -1.85 -26.73
CA GLN A 368 -3.33 -3.17 -26.14
C GLN A 368 -4.57 -3.18 -25.25
N LYS A 369 -4.72 -2.18 -24.36
CA LYS A 369 -5.85 -2.08 -23.43
C LYS A 369 -7.20 -2.05 -24.11
N TYR A 370 -7.27 -1.36 -25.25
CA TYR A 370 -8.52 -1.20 -26.03
C TYR A 370 -8.63 -2.16 -27.21
N ASN A 371 -7.68 -3.11 -27.37
CA ASN A 371 -7.61 -4.04 -28.50
C ASN A 371 -7.65 -3.32 -29.87
N LEU A 372 -6.95 -2.18 -29.96
CA LEU A 372 -6.81 -1.39 -31.17
C LEU A 372 -5.49 -1.76 -31.89
N PRO A 373 -5.39 -1.54 -33.23
CA PRO A 373 -4.15 -1.69 -33.96
C PRO A 373 -3.04 -0.83 -33.34
N SER A 374 -1.79 -1.34 -33.37
CA SER A 374 -0.64 -0.56 -32.91
C SER A 374 -0.49 0.68 -33.76
N LYS A 375 -0.46 1.85 -33.11
CA LYS A 375 -0.32 3.15 -33.78
C LYS A 375 1.12 3.61 -33.75
N ARG A 376 1.56 4.30 -34.81
CA ARG A 376 2.88 4.93 -34.90
C ARG A 376 2.76 6.41 -34.59
N LEU A 377 3.85 7.00 -34.11
CA LEU A 377 3.94 8.42 -33.81
C LEU A 377 4.65 9.13 -34.97
N SER A 378 4.12 10.26 -35.47
CA SER A 378 4.83 11.07 -36.45
C SER A 378 5.98 11.82 -35.78
N ALA A 379 7.09 12.08 -36.51
CA ALA A 379 8.21 12.85 -36.00
C ALA A 379 7.78 14.27 -35.60
N ALA A 380 6.96 14.90 -36.44
CA ALA A 380 6.40 16.23 -36.17
C ALA A 380 5.58 16.30 -34.87
N LEU A 381 4.86 15.22 -34.55
CA LEU A 381 4.14 15.09 -33.27
C LEU A 381 5.11 15.04 -32.09
N ILE A 382 6.14 14.20 -32.17
CA ILE A 382 7.13 14.06 -31.10
C ILE A 382 7.80 15.40 -30.83
N ASP A 383 8.27 16.11 -31.87
CA ASP A 383 8.91 17.41 -31.74
C ASP A 383 7.96 18.44 -31.09
N ARG A 384 6.72 18.52 -31.57
CA ARG A 384 5.71 19.43 -31.04
C ARG A 384 5.37 19.16 -29.58
N LEU A 385 5.25 17.89 -29.18
CA LEU A 385 4.93 17.49 -27.82
C LEU A 385 6.12 17.63 -26.87
N SER A 386 7.36 17.53 -27.38
CA SER A 386 8.58 17.75 -26.61
C SER A 386 8.76 19.22 -26.20
N ASP A 387 8.30 20.14 -27.03
CA ASP A 387 8.32 21.59 -26.75
C ASP A 387 7.16 22.06 -25.87
N TRP A 388 6.17 21.20 -25.61
CA TRP A 388 5.00 21.56 -24.85
C TRP A 388 5.28 21.56 -23.35
N SER A 389 4.75 22.57 -22.62
CA SER A 389 5.01 22.76 -21.18
C SER A 389 4.38 21.70 -20.26
N TRP A 390 3.44 20.91 -20.75
CA TRP A 390 2.73 19.84 -20.04
C TRP A 390 2.20 20.26 -18.66
N PRO A 391 1.27 21.22 -18.56
CA PRO A 391 0.58 21.50 -17.30
C PRO A 391 -0.20 20.25 -16.86
N GLY A 392 0.21 19.66 -15.71
CA GLY A 392 -0.28 18.36 -15.25
C GLY A 392 0.64 17.18 -15.59
N ASN A 393 1.83 17.46 -16.18
CA ASN A 393 2.95 16.53 -16.35
C ASN A 393 2.55 15.20 -17.04
N VAL A 394 3.10 14.07 -16.58
CA VAL A 394 2.85 12.74 -17.16
C VAL A 394 1.36 12.34 -17.10
N ARG A 395 0.61 12.83 -16.11
CA ARG A 395 -0.84 12.56 -16.04
C ARG A 395 -1.56 13.19 -17.23
N ALA A 396 -1.21 14.43 -17.59
CA ALA A 396 -1.80 15.10 -18.74
C ALA A 396 -1.37 14.44 -20.07
N LEU A 397 -0.09 14.09 -20.21
CA LEU A 397 0.44 13.37 -21.37
C LEU A 397 -0.28 12.05 -21.55
N ARG A 398 -0.42 11.26 -20.49
CA ARG A 398 -1.13 9.96 -20.50
C ARG A 398 -2.56 10.10 -20.99
N HIS A 399 -3.33 11.08 -20.47
CA HIS A 399 -4.70 11.33 -20.91
C HIS A 399 -4.77 11.80 -22.37
N ALA A 400 -3.82 12.63 -22.82
CA ALA A 400 -3.77 13.06 -24.19
C ALA A 400 -3.52 11.90 -25.17
N VAL A 401 -2.56 11.01 -24.84
CA VAL A 401 -2.30 9.79 -25.62
C VAL A 401 -3.49 8.84 -25.61
N GLU A 402 -4.09 8.57 -24.43
CA GLU A 402 -5.26 7.70 -24.33
C GLU A 402 -6.39 8.18 -25.25
N ARG A 403 -6.68 9.50 -25.20
CA ARG A 403 -7.68 10.12 -26.07
C ARG A 403 -7.32 10.01 -27.55
N ALA A 404 -6.07 10.29 -27.92
CA ALA A 404 -5.62 10.23 -29.31
C ALA A 404 -5.71 8.79 -29.87
N VAL A 405 -5.31 7.78 -29.08
CA VAL A 405 -5.41 6.35 -29.47
C VAL A 405 -6.85 5.94 -29.73
N ILE A 406 -7.79 6.40 -28.90
CA ILE A 406 -9.22 6.05 -29.03
C ILE A 406 -9.87 6.74 -30.21
N LEU A 407 -9.55 8.03 -30.46
CA LEU A 407 -10.29 8.86 -31.41
C LEU A 407 -9.68 8.91 -32.80
N SER A 408 -8.39 8.57 -32.98
CA SER A 408 -7.76 8.62 -34.29
C SER A 408 -8.21 7.42 -35.16
N GLU A 409 -8.54 7.68 -36.42
CA GLU A 409 -9.00 6.65 -37.37
C GLU A 409 -7.82 5.95 -38.07
N GLY A 410 -6.65 6.60 -38.17
CA GLY A 410 -5.46 6.10 -38.88
C GLY A 410 -4.53 5.26 -38.01
N ASP A 411 -3.53 4.62 -38.65
CA ASP A 411 -2.44 3.88 -37.98
C ASP A 411 -1.32 4.77 -37.48
N MET A 412 -1.36 6.08 -37.79
CA MET A 412 -0.38 7.08 -37.39
C MET A 412 -1.06 8.18 -36.58
N LEU A 413 -0.52 8.47 -35.41
CA LEU A 413 -0.91 9.63 -34.59
C LEU A 413 -0.12 10.86 -35.05
N ASP A 414 -0.82 11.96 -35.27
CA ASP A 414 -0.24 13.23 -35.69
C ASP A 414 -0.72 14.38 -34.79
N VAL A 415 -0.19 15.57 -35.00
CA VAL A 415 -0.45 16.78 -34.20
C VAL A 415 -1.95 17.09 -34.08
N VAL A 416 -2.72 16.79 -35.12
CA VAL A 416 -4.19 17.00 -35.16
C VAL A 416 -4.94 16.16 -34.15
N ASP A 417 -4.42 14.98 -33.78
CA ASP A 417 -5.02 14.07 -32.78
C ASP A 417 -4.83 14.56 -31.35
N PHE A 418 -3.94 15.54 -31.15
CA PHE A 418 -3.64 16.15 -29.86
C PHE A 418 -4.09 17.61 -29.83
N PRO A 419 -5.37 17.91 -29.56
CA PRO A 419 -5.84 19.28 -29.40
C PRO A 419 -5.25 19.89 -28.13
N LEU A 420 -3.99 20.29 -28.22
CA LEU A 420 -3.34 21.08 -27.19
C LEU A 420 -3.97 22.48 -27.28
N ALA A 421 -4.67 22.90 -26.22
CA ALA A 421 -5.13 24.27 -26.15
C ALA A 421 -3.91 25.17 -26.33
N GLU A 422 -3.94 26.06 -27.33
CA GLU A 422 -2.90 27.08 -27.48
C GLU A 422 -2.94 27.97 -26.23
N THR A 423 -2.19 27.55 -25.21
CA THR A 423 -1.91 28.43 -24.07
C THR A 423 -0.88 29.44 -24.53
N GLY A 424 -1.35 30.41 -25.29
CA GLY A 424 -0.68 31.69 -25.30
C GLY A 424 -0.71 32.23 -23.87
N LYS A 425 0.46 32.24 -23.24
CA LYS A 425 0.75 32.56 -21.83
C LYS A 425 0.19 31.52 -20.83
N ALA A 426 1.11 30.95 -20.04
CA ALA A 426 0.76 30.26 -18.81
C ALA A 426 -0.35 31.01 -18.10
N PRO A 427 -1.42 30.34 -17.59
CA PRO A 427 -2.28 30.99 -16.64
C PRO A 427 -1.36 31.45 -15.51
N ALA A 428 -1.27 32.75 -15.31
CA ALA A 428 -0.70 33.29 -14.09
C ALA A 428 -1.26 32.47 -12.92
N PRO A 429 -0.47 32.18 -11.88
CA PRO A 429 -0.92 31.38 -10.74
C PRO A 429 -2.32 31.88 -10.37
N ALA A 430 -3.26 30.97 -10.23
CA ALA A 430 -4.68 31.28 -10.02
C ALA A 430 -4.76 32.49 -9.11
N ALA A 431 -5.15 33.64 -9.71
CA ALA A 431 -5.17 34.90 -9.02
C ALA A 431 -5.88 34.65 -7.70
N ALA A 432 -5.22 34.97 -6.62
CA ALA A 432 -5.87 35.12 -5.32
C ALA A 432 -7.23 35.75 -5.61
N VAL A 433 -8.31 35.17 -5.06
CA VAL A 433 -9.67 35.63 -5.30
C VAL A 433 -9.65 37.11 -5.02
N SER A 434 -9.50 37.92 -6.11
CA SER A 434 -9.51 39.38 -6.00
C SER A 434 -10.88 39.75 -5.44
N PRO A 435 -10.95 40.65 -4.46
CA PRO A 435 -12.24 41.13 -3.96
C PRO A 435 -13.13 41.49 -5.14
N LEU A 436 -14.43 41.17 -5.06
CA LEU A 436 -15.38 41.35 -6.15
C LEU A 436 -15.30 42.79 -6.74
N ASP A 437 -14.95 43.73 -5.90
CA ASP A 437 -14.72 45.15 -6.24
C ASP A 437 -13.53 45.35 -7.20
N GLU A 438 -12.42 44.61 -7.06
CA GLU A 438 -11.28 44.70 -7.99
C GLU A 438 -11.61 44.08 -9.36
N VAL A 439 -12.33 42.95 -9.37
CA VAL A 439 -12.78 42.33 -10.62
C VAL A 439 -13.71 43.26 -11.38
N GLU A 440 -14.65 43.90 -10.67
CA GLU A 440 -15.58 44.87 -11.25
C GLU A 440 -14.87 46.13 -11.75
N LYS A 441 -13.92 46.67 -10.99
CA LYS A 441 -13.09 47.81 -11.39
C LYS A 441 -12.30 47.53 -12.68
N ASN A 442 -11.63 46.36 -12.73
CA ASN A 442 -10.84 45.95 -13.90
C ASN A 442 -11.71 45.71 -15.15
N ALA A 443 -12.92 45.17 -14.96
CA ALA A 443 -13.88 45.01 -16.07
C ALA A 443 -14.31 46.35 -16.64
N ILE A 444 -14.55 47.34 -15.80
CA ILE A 444 -14.94 48.73 -16.21
C ILE A 444 -13.78 49.40 -16.97
N ILE A 445 -12.54 49.30 -16.46
CA ILE A 445 -11.36 49.88 -17.12
C ILE A 445 -11.19 49.29 -18.51
N ARG A 446 -11.23 47.96 -18.64
CA ARG A 446 -11.08 47.28 -19.95
C ARG A 446 -12.18 47.63 -20.93
N ALA A 447 -13.41 47.84 -20.47
CA ALA A 447 -14.51 48.24 -21.33
C ALA A 447 -14.34 49.69 -21.81
N LEU A 448 -13.87 50.59 -20.97
CA LEU A 448 -13.58 51.99 -21.33
C LEU A 448 -12.42 52.07 -22.35
N GLU A 449 -11.34 51.36 -22.13
CA GLU A 449 -10.20 51.27 -23.04
C GLU A 449 -10.62 50.75 -24.44
N ARG A 450 -11.40 49.65 -24.45
CA ARG A 450 -11.88 49.00 -25.68
C ARG A 450 -12.79 49.91 -26.51
N HIS A 451 -13.53 50.75 -25.85
CA HIS A 451 -14.47 51.68 -26.51
C HIS A 451 -13.98 53.13 -26.52
N GLN A 452 -12.65 53.35 -26.40
CA GLN A 452 -12.03 54.68 -26.49
C GLN A 452 -12.66 55.71 -25.54
N ASN A 453 -12.90 55.33 -24.28
CA ASN A 453 -13.54 56.11 -23.22
C ASN A 453 -14.99 56.54 -23.53
N ASN A 454 -15.67 55.89 -24.47
CA ASN A 454 -17.07 56.14 -24.73
C ASN A 454 -17.94 55.41 -23.70
N VAL A 455 -18.34 56.11 -22.65
CA VAL A 455 -19.10 55.55 -21.51
C VAL A 455 -20.43 54.88 -21.92
N SER A 456 -21.08 55.37 -22.97
CA SER A 456 -22.36 54.78 -23.41
C SER A 456 -22.14 53.39 -24.04
N ARG A 457 -21.12 53.24 -24.90
CA ARG A 457 -20.77 51.94 -25.49
C ARG A 457 -20.14 50.97 -24.49
N ALA A 458 -19.36 51.49 -23.55
CA ALA A 458 -18.79 50.68 -22.47
C ALA A 458 -19.89 50.14 -21.53
N ALA A 459 -20.91 50.93 -21.21
CA ALA A 459 -22.06 50.50 -20.42
C ALA A 459 -22.86 49.40 -21.12
N GLU A 460 -23.14 49.59 -22.43
CA GLU A 460 -23.82 48.58 -23.25
C GLU A 460 -23.06 47.26 -23.30
N ALA A 461 -21.70 47.29 -23.52
CA ALA A 461 -20.84 46.15 -23.54
C ALA A 461 -20.76 45.37 -22.20
N LEU A 462 -20.99 46.06 -21.08
CA LEU A 462 -21.03 45.47 -19.74
C LEU A 462 -22.46 45.09 -19.29
N GLY A 463 -23.50 45.25 -20.14
CA GLY A 463 -24.87 44.99 -19.80
C GLY A 463 -25.41 45.95 -18.72
N LEU A 464 -24.84 47.15 -18.60
CA LEU A 464 -25.21 48.18 -17.60
C LEU A 464 -25.91 49.37 -18.21
N THR A 465 -26.72 50.06 -17.45
CA THR A 465 -27.20 51.40 -17.85
C THR A 465 -26.08 52.43 -17.67
N ARG A 466 -26.08 53.47 -18.50
CA ARG A 466 -25.11 54.56 -18.41
C ARG A 466 -25.03 55.17 -16.99
N ALA A 467 -26.16 55.38 -16.32
CA ALA A 467 -26.19 55.88 -14.97
C ALA A 467 -25.60 54.91 -13.93
N SER A 468 -25.76 53.60 -14.13
CA SER A 468 -25.18 52.58 -13.30
C SER A 468 -23.66 52.49 -13.46
N LEU A 469 -23.16 52.69 -14.69
CA LEU A 469 -21.71 52.72 -14.93
C LEU A 469 -21.06 53.95 -14.30
N TYR A 470 -21.65 55.13 -14.40
CA TYR A 470 -21.15 56.36 -13.74
C TYR A 470 -21.05 56.20 -12.21
N ARG A 471 -22.05 55.64 -11.55
CA ARG A 471 -22.00 55.40 -10.10
C ARG A 471 -20.88 54.45 -9.70
N ARG A 472 -20.61 53.44 -10.53
CA ARG A 472 -19.49 52.51 -10.28
C ARG A 472 -18.14 53.13 -10.55
N MET A 473 -18.00 53.94 -11.59
CA MET A 473 -16.80 54.72 -11.87
C MET A 473 -16.47 55.65 -10.70
N GLU A 474 -17.47 56.38 -10.17
CA GLU A 474 -17.31 57.21 -9.00
C GLU A 474 -16.89 56.44 -7.76
N LYS A 475 -17.51 55.26 -7.52
CA LYS A 475 -17.14 54.35 -6.43
C LYS A 475 -15.67 53.93 -6.49
N TYR A 476 -15.13 53.71 -7.68
CA TYR A 476 -13.75 53.20 -7.90
C TYR A 476 -12.76 54.29 -8.27
N GLY A 477 -13.12 55.54 -8.32
CA GLY A 477 -12.24 56.66 -8.63
C GLY A 477 -11.73 56.65 -10.08
N LEU A 478 -12.60 56.31 -11.05
CA LEU A 478 -12.30 56.20 -12.48
C LEU A 478 -12.89 57.38 -13.25
#